data_a46159badac484925eed6e6527f8047f
#
_entry.id   a46159badac484925eed6e6527f8047f
#
_cell.length_a   1.000
_cell.length_b   1.000
_cell.length_c   1.000
_cell.angle_alpha   90.00
_cell.angle_beta   90.00
_cell.angle_gamma   90.00
#
_symmetry.space_group_name_H-M   'P 1'
#
loop_
_entity.id
_entity.type
_entity.pdbx_description
1 polymer ?
#
loop_
_entity_poly.entity_id
_entity_poly.type
_entity_poly.pdbx_seq_one_letter_code
_entity_poly.pdbx_strand_id
1 'polypeptide(L)'
;MKRPDTISLENIVDEPVSFAFELPLPAESLDREPLVALSPVRFTGEVSKIEGGYSLDGNLSYRGELECSRCLNPYPFEEKERFDLILYPRTAPAPGERALEKSDLDAYFYDDPNVPVAPIVEERIQLAVPMKPLCRPDCRGLCARCGVDLNSGPCACEPETTDPRWEALKVLRSSQAEGAASHKISKKV
;
A
#
# COMPACT_ATOMS: atom_id res chain seq x y z
N MET A 1 -28.73 -13.92 -10.34
CA MET A 1 -27.42 -14.41 -10.87
C MET A 1 -26.40 -14.16 -9.77
N LYS A 2 -25.78 -15.21 -9.18
CA LYS A 2 -24.67 -15.01 -8.23
C LYS A 2 -23.50 -14.36 -9.00
N ARG A 3 -22.97 -13.25 -8.52
CA ARG A 3 -21.74 -12.69 -9.06
C ARG A 3 -20.61 -13.66 -8.72
N PRO A 4 -19.71 -13.99 -9.65
CA PRO A 4 -18.67 -15.01 -9.45
C PRO A 4 -17.65 -14.63 -8.37
N ASP A 5 -17.62 -13.37 -7.96
CA ASP A 5 -16.68 -12.74 -7.04
C ASP A 5 -17.34 -12.29 -5.71
N THR A 6 -18.18 -13.17 -5.14
CA THR A 6 -18.98 -12.86 -3.94
C THR A 6 -18.86 -13.98 -2.92
N ILE A 7 -18.62 -13.62 -1.65
CA ILE A 7 -18.69 -14.52 -0.50
C ILE A 7 -20.10 -14.50 0.05
N SER A 8 -20.75 -15.67 0.13
CA SER A 8 -22.10 -15.81 0.71
C SER A 8 -22.00 -16.21 2.19
N LEU A 9 -22.28 -15.27 3.07
CA LEU A 9 -22.18 -15.45 4.52
C LEU A 9 -23.29 -16.32 5.09
N GLU A 10 -24.47 -16.39 4.44
CA GLU A 10 -25.61 -17.17 4.90
C GLU A 10 -25.34 -18.68 5.04
N ASN A 11 -24.36 -19.18 4.25
CA ASN A 11 -24.02 -20.59 4.24
C ASN A 11 -22.95 -20.96 5.29
N ILE A 12 -22.46 -20.00 6.05
CA ILE A 12 -21.37 -20.19 7.03
C ILE A 12 -22.02 -20.28 8.43
N VAL A 13 -22.15 -21.50 8.96
CA VAL A 13 -22.82 -21.75 10.24
C VAL A 13 -21.81 -22.15 11.32
N ASP A 14 -21.22 -23.34 11.22
CA ASP A 14 -20.36 -23.91 12.26
C ASP A 14 -18.92 -24.15 11.78
N GLU A 15 -18.72 -24.43 10.47
CA GLU A 15 -17.41 -24.72 9.89
C GLU A 15 -16.93 -23.53 9.05
N PRO A 16 -15.64 -23.22 9.12
CA PRO A 16 -15.01 -22.23 8.24
C PRO A 16 -15.15 -22.62 6.77
N VAL A 17 -15.37 -21.63 5.91
CA VAL A 17 -15.49 -21.82 4.47
C VAL A 17 -14.31 -21.17 3.75
N SER A 18 -13.52 -22.01 3.06
CA SER A 18 -12.41 -21.52 2.24
C SER A 18 -12.90 -21.01 0.88
N PHE A 19 -12.22 -19.99 0.36
CA PHE A 19 -12.50 -19.42 -0.96
C PHE A 19 -11.22 -19.19 -1.76
N ALA A 20 -11.38 -19.11 -3.08
CA ALA A 20 -10.31 -18.73 -4.00
C ALA A 20 -10.93 -17.97 -5.18
N PHE A 21 -10.52 -16.73 -5.38
CA PHE A 21 -10.95 -15.87 -6.49
C PHE A 21 -9.74 -15.44 -7.31
N GLU A 22 -9.98 -15.23 -8.59
CA GLU A 22 -9.06 -14.56 -9.50
C GLU A 22 -9.80 -13.38 -10.12
N LEU A 23 -9.41 -12.17 -9.71
CA LEU A 23 -10.11 -10.92 -10.02
C LEU A 23 -9.33 -10.16 -11.10
N PRO A 24 -9.92 -9.98 -12.28
CA PRO A 24 -9.35 -9.11 -13.31
C PRO A 24 -9.68 -7.64 -12.97
N LEU A 25 -8.83 -7.00 -12.16
CA LEU A 25 -8.96 -5.60 -11.80
C LEU A 25 -8.06 -4.76 -12.73
N PRO A 26 -8.62 -3.90 -13.60
CA PRO A 26 -7.81 -3.00 -14.40
C PRO A 26 -7.18 -1.92 -13.51
N ALA A 27 -5.91 -1.58 -13.77
CA ALA A 27 -5.18 -0.59 -12.97
C ALA A 27 -5.89 0.78 -12.95
N GLU A 28 -6.56 1.14 -14.05
CA GLU A 28 -7.31 2.40 -14.19
C GLU A 28 -8.50 2.51 -13.25
N SER A 29 -9.06 1.37 -12.76
CA SER A 29 -10.19 1.38 -11.82
C SER A 29 -9.79 1.73 -10.39
N LEU A 30 -8.49 1.66 -10.08
CA LEU A 30 -7.99 1.82 -8.72
C LEU A 30 -7.68 3.27 -8.33
N ASP A 31 -7.82 4.24 -9.25
CA ASP A 31 -7.55 5.68 -9.02
C ASP A 31 -6.23 5.93 -8.28
N ARG A 32 -5.16 5.23 -8.70
CA ARG A 32 -3.84 5.30 -8.08
C ARG A 32 -2.78 5.59 -9.13
N GLU A 33 -2.38 6.86 -9.30
CA GLU A 33 -1.48 7.35 -10.33
C GLU A 33 -0.20 6.53 -10.56
N PRO A 34 0.53 6.06 -9.53
CA PRO A 34 1.76 5.32 -9.80
C PRO A 34 1.53 3.89 -10.31
N LEU A 35 0.31 3.37 -10.31
CA LEU A 35 -0.01 2.02 -10.79
C LEU A 35 -0.27 2.06 -12.30
N VAL A 36 0.66 1.50 -13.08
CA VAL A 36 0.62 1.49 -14.56
C VAL A 36 -0.11 0.26 -15.08
N ALA A 37 0.16 -0.90 -14.51
CA ALA A 37 -0.44 -2.16 -14.92
C ALA A 37 -0.63 -3.09 -13.72
N LEU A 38 -1.65 -3.95 -13.79
CA LEU A 38 -1.96 -4.95 -12.78
C LEU A 38 -2.32 -6.28 -13.45
N SER A 39 -1.71 -7.38 -13.00
CA SER A 39 -2.12 -8.72 -13.36
C SER A 39 -3.43 -9.09 -12.66
N PRO A 40 -4.15 -10.16 -13.09
CA PRO A 40 -5.24 -10.69 -12.29
C PRO A 40 -4.80 -10.93 -10.84
N VAL A 41 -5.63 -10.47 -9.91
CA VAL A 41 -5.36 -10.55 -8.47
C VAL A 41 -5.88 -11.87 -7.94
N ARG A 42 -5.01 -12.67 -7.36
CA ARG A 42 -5.41 -13.89 -6.67
C ARG A 42 -5.74 -13.57 -5.21
N PHE A 43 -6.98 -13.80 -4.83
CA PHE A 43 -7.47 -13.64 -3.47
C PHE A 43 -7.95 -15.00 -2.93
N THR A 44 -7.31 -15.47 -1.88
CA THR A 44 -7.64 -16.76 -1.23
C THR A 44 -7.77 -16.55 0.27
N GLY A 45 -8.56 -17.36 0.92
CA GLY A 45 -8.68 -17.26 2.36
C GLY A 45 -9.81 -18.13 2.91
N GLU A 46 -10.22 -17.77 4.12
CA GLU A 46 -11.22 -18.48 4.88
C GLU A 46 -12.13 -17.49 5.61
N VAL A 47 -13.41 -17.82 5.70
CA VAL A 47 -14.37 -17.06 6.49
C VAL A 47 -14.97 -17.98 7.53
N SER A 48 -14.97 -17.53 8.78
CA SER A 48 -15.57 -18.21 9.93
C SER A 48 -16.58 -17.32 10.64
N LYS A 49 -17.59 -17.93 11.23
CA LYS A 49 -18.58 -17.21 12.04
C LYS A 49 -18.01 -16.90 13.42
N ILE A 50 -18.22 -15.68 13.86
CA ILE A 50 -17.88 -15.21 15.22
C ILE A 50 -19.11 -14.57 15.89
N GLU A 51 -18.99 -14.20 17.16
CA GLU A 51 -20.06 -13.49 17.84
C GLU A 51 -20.27 -12.10 17.22
N GLY A 52 -21.49 -11.87 16.72
CA GLY A 52 -21.89 -10.60 16.11
C GLY A 52 -21.49 -10.40 14.64
N GLY A 53 -20.75 -11.33 14.01
CA GLY A 53 -20.29 -11.17 12.64
C GLY A 53 -19.52 -12.36 12.08
N TYR A 54 -18.57 -12.08 11.21
CA TYR A 54 -17.69 -13.10 10.61
C TYR A 54 -16.23 -12.60 10.62
N SER A 55 -15.30 -13.52 10.82
CA SER A 55 -13.87 -13.28 10.61
C SER A 55 -13.49 -13.74 9.22
N LEU A 56 -12.77 -12.91 8.47
CA LEU A 56 -12.23 -13.19 7.16
C LEU A 56 -10.70 -13.11 7.24
N ASP A 57 -10.04 -14.25 7.05
CA ASP A 57 -8.60 -14.37 6.89
C ASP A 57 -8.27 -14.40 5.41
N GLY A 58 -7.61 -13.37 4.91
CA GLY A 58 -7.34 -13.17 3.49
C GLY A 58 -5.86 -13.18 3.12
N ASN A 59 -5.56 -13.75 1.95
CA ASN A 59 -4.24 -13.68 1.34
C ASN A 59 -4.40 -13.15 -0.09
N LEU A 60 -3.73 -12.03 -0.38
CA LEU A 60 -3.63 -11.43 -1.70
C LEU A 60 -2.28 -11.73 -2.34
N SER A 61 -2.29 -11.98 -3.64
CA SER A 61 -1.06 -12.03 -4.42
C SER A 61 -1.31 -11.49 -5.83
N TYR A 62 -0.49 -10.56 -6.26
CA TYR A 62 -0.57 -9.93 -7.58
C TYR A 62 0.78 -9.41 -8.03
N ARG A 63 0.89 -9.13 -9.33
CA ARG A 63 2.03 -8.49 -9.96
C ARG A 63 1.55 -7.30 -10.76
N GLY A 64 2.43 -6.35 -10.97
CA GLY A 64 2.10 -5.17 -11.75
C GLY A 64 3.32 -4.36 -12.10
N GLU A 65 3.06 -3.15 -12.59
CA GLU A 65 4.08 -2.16 -12.87
C GLU A 65 3.74 -0.85 -12.17
N LEU A 66 4.72 -0.28 -11.47
CA LEU A 66 4.63 1.03 -10.85
C LEU A 66 5.52 2.02 -11.58
N GLU A 67 5.09 3.27 -11.68
CA GLU A 67 5.92 4.36 -12.16
C GLU A 67 6.83 4.88 -11.04
N CYS A 68 8.12 5.00 -11.33
CA CYS A 68 9.09 5.53 -10.38
C CYS A 68 8.92 7.04 -10.18
N SER A 69 8.72 7.49 -8.94
CA SER A 69 8.55 8.92 -8.60
C SER A 69 9.75 9.82 -8.91
N ARG A 70 10.91 9.23 -9.28
CA ARG A 70 12.12 10.01 -9.60
C ARG A 70 12.44 10.02 -11.09
N CYS A 71 12.42 8.89 -11.77
CA CYS A 71 12.80 8.79 -13.18
C CYS A 71 11.62 8.56 -14.13
N LEU A 72 10.40 8.43 -13.60
CA LEU A 72 9.16 8.21 -14.31
C LEU A 72 9.13 6.93 -15.19
N ASN A 73 10.15 6.09 -15.07
CA ASN A 73 10.17 4.82 -15.76
C ASN A 73 9.31 3.78 -15.02
N PRO A 74 8.51 3.00 -15.73
CA PRO A 74 7.79 1.87 -15.14
C PRO A 74 8.78 0.79 -14.68
N TYR A 75 8.44 0.13 -13.58
CA TYR A 75 9.22 -1.01 -13.08
C TYR A 75 8.28 -2.07 -12.50
N PRO A 76 8.62 -3.36 -12.64
CA PRO A 76 7.80 -4.44 -12.12
C PRO A 76 7.84 -4.50 -10.59
N PHE A 77 6.70 -4.87 -10.01
CA PHE A 77 6.58 -5.19 -8.59
C PHE A 77 5.71 -6.44 -8.39
N GLU A 78 5.92 -7.10 -7.27
CA GLU A 78 5.11 -8.23 -6.81
C GLU A 78 4.74 -7.97 -5.35
N GLU A 79 3.46 -8.17 -5.03
CA GLU A 79 2.94 -8.01 -3.67
C GLU A 79 2.27 -9.28 -3.20
N LYS A 80 2.49 -9.60 -1.93
CA LYS A 80 1.83 -10.69 -1.21
C LYS A 80 1.48 -10.18 0.18
N GLU A 81 0.20 -10.03 0.42
CA GLU A 81 -0.32 -9.53 1.68
C GLU A 81 -1.20 -10.58 2.34
N ARG A 82 -1.06 -10.71 3.66
CA ARG A 82 -2.02 -11.38 4.51
C ARG A 82 -2.69 -10.35 5.39
N PHE A 83 -4.01 -10.43 5.50
CA PHE A 83 -4.80 -9.54 6.32
C PHE A 83 -5.99 -10.26 6.93
N ASP A 84 -6.46 -9.74 8.03
CA ASP A 84 -7.64 -10.19 8.75
C ASP A 84 -8.66 -9.07 8.75
N LEU A 85 -9.93 -9.39 8.49
CA LEU A 85 -11.05 -8.45 8.58
C LEU A 85 -12.17 -9.04 9.42
N ILE A 86 -12.87 -8.18 10.15
CA ILE A 86 -14.13 -8.56 10.79
C ILE A 86 -15.28 -7.96 9.98
N LEU A 87 -16.17 -8.83 9.52
CA LEU A 87 -17.34 -8.44 8.75
C LEU A 87 -18.54 -8.29 9.68
N TYR A 88 -19.05 -7.07 9.83
CA TYR A 88 -20.23 -6.76 10.63
C TYR A 88 -21.42 -6.38 9.77
N PRO A 89 -22.64 -6.85 10.11
CA PRO A 89 -23.85 -6.34 9.47
C PRO A 89 -24.05 -4.86 9.86
N ARG A 90 -24.34 -3.99 8.90
CA ARG A 90 -24.57 -2.55 9.15
C ARG A 90 -25.78 -2.28 10.06
N THR A 91 -26.71 -3.22 10.15
CA THR A 91 -27.88 -3.17 11.04
C THR A 91 -27.56 -3.51 12.49
N ALA A 92 -26.34 -3.97 12.80
CA ALA A 92 -25.93 -4.18 14.18
C ALA A 92 -25.98 -2.84 14.93
N PRO A 93 -26.50 -2.81 16.17
CA PRO A 93 -26.49 -1.58 16.95
C PRO A 93 -25.06 -1.09 17.10
N ALA A 94 -24.84 0.20 16.80
CA ALA A 94 -23.53 0.81 16.99
C ALA A 94 -23.12 0.57 18.47
N PRO A 95 -21.92 0.08 18.73
CA PRO A 95 -21.41 -0.01 20.08
C PRO A 95 -21.48 1.40 20.69
N GLY A 96 -21.94 1.50 21.96
CA GLY A 96 -21.93 2.77 22.69
C GLY A 96 -20.51 3.38 22.69
N GLU A 97 -20.39 4.59 23.23
CA GLU A 97 -19.06 5.23 23.38
C GLU A 97 -18.13 4.32 24.19
N ARG A 98 -17.15 3.73 23.54
CA ARG A 98 -16.10 2.90 24.13
C ARG A 98 -14.75 3.20 23.48
N ALA A 99 -13.68 2.89 24.16
CA ALA A 99 -12.35 2.93 23.56
C ALA A 99 -12.27 1.93 22.40
N LEU A 100 -11.72 2.36 21.28
CA LEU A 100 -11.49 1.49 20.12
C LEU A 100 -10.37 0.49 20.43
N GLU A 101 -10.57 -0.75 20.06
CA GLU A 101 -9.56 -1.80 20.07
C GLU A 101 -8.95 -1.96 18.68
N LYS A 102 -7.84 -2.69 18.56
CA LYS A 102 -7.21 -2.92 17.25
C LYS A 102 -8.15 -3.64 16.27
N SER A 103 -8.96 -4.55 16.76
CA SER A 103 -9.98 -5.27 15.98
C SER A 103 -11.05 -4.37 15.36
N ASP A 104 -11.28 -3.18 15.96
CA ASP A 104 -12.26 -2.23 15.43
C ASP A 104 -11.73 -1.47 14.20
N LEU A 105 -10.40 -1.45 13.99
CA LEU A 105 -9.76 -0.80 12.85
C LEU A 105 -9.83 -1.64 11.56
N ASP A 106 -9.96 -2.95 11.70
CA ASP A 106 -10.06 -3.90 10.59
C ASP A 106 -11.50 -4.40 10.40
N ALA A 107 -12.48 -3.51 10.58
CA ALA A 107 -13.89 -3.81 10.45
C ALA A 107 -14.45 -3.40 9.08
N TYR A 108 -15.14 -4.32 8.42
CA TYR A 108 -15.89 -4.09 7.19
C TYR A 108 -17.38 -4.24 7.43
N PHE A 109 -18.17 -3.25 7.06
CA PHE A 109 -19.63 -3.25 7.28
C PHE A 109 -20.36 -3.61 5.99
N TYR A 110 -21.16 -4.67 6.02
CA TYR A 110 -21.96 -5.14 4.88
C TYR A 110 -23.46 -4.91 5.09
N ASP A 111 -24.16 -4.66 3.99
CA ASP A 111 -25.63 -4.52 3.95
C ASP A 111 -26.32 -5.79 3.45
N ASP A 112 -25.67 -6.54 2.57
CA ASP A 112 -26.14 -7.79 1.97
C ASP A 112 -25.23 -8.95 2.43
N PRO A 113 -25.77 -10.08 2.90
CA PRO A 113 -24.96 -11.24 3.28
C PRO A 113 -24.14 -11.84 2.13
N ASN A 114 -24.38 -11.43 0.88
CA ASN A 114 -23.52 -11.73 -0.27
C ASN A 114 -22.51 -10.62 -0.46
N VAL A 115 -21.37 -10.71 0.22
CA VAL A 115 -20.33 -9.68 0.23
C VAL A 115 -19.49 -9.75 -1.04
N PRO A 116 -19.48 -8.68 -1.87
CA PRO A 116 -18.59 -8.61 -3.02
C PRO A 116 -17.14 -8.47 -2.56
N VAL A 117 -16.23 -9.25 -3.14
CA VAL A 117 -14.81 -9.24 -2.72
C VAL A 117 -14.01 -8.15 -3.43
N ALA A 118 -14.43 -7.69 -4.60
CA ALA A 118 -13.70 -6.69 -5.37
C ALA A 118 -13.41 -5.40 -4.58
N PRO A 119 -14.37 -4.77 -3.86
CA PRO A 119 -14.10 -3.57 -3.09
C PRO A 119 -13.06 -3.78 -1.98
N ILE A 120 -13.09 -4.95 -1.33
CA ILE A 120 -12.11 -5.28 -0.27
C ILE A 120 -10.70 -5.38 -0.88
N VAL A 121 -10.59 -6.06 -2.01
CA VAL A 121 -9.31 -6.25 -2.71
C VAL A 121 -8.79 -4.93 -3.27
N GLU A 122 -9.64 -4.11 -3.86
CA GLU A 122 -9.30 -2.78 -4.38
C GLU A 122 -8.73 -1.87 -3.28
N GLU A 123 -9.38 -1.83 -2.11
CA GLU A 123 -8.90 -1.05 -0.97
C GLU A 123 -7.52 -1.51 -0.50
N ARG A 124 -7.29 -2.83 -0.39
CA ARG A 124 -6.00 -3.39 0.02
C ARG A 124 -4.88 -3.06 -0.97
N ILE A 125 -5.15 -3.18 -2.26
CA ILE A 125 -4.17 -2.79 -3.29
C ILE A 125 -3.83 -1.31 -3.20
N GLN A 126 -4.83 -0.43 -3.03
CA GLN A 126 -4.62 1.01 -2.89
C GLN A 126 -3.75 1.36 -1.68
N LEU A 127 -3.92 0.64 -0.56
CA LEU A 127 -3.12 0.82 0.65
C LEU A 127 -1.69 0.26 0.51
N ALA A 128 -1.51 -0.84 -0.23
CA ALA A 128 -0.21 -1.46 -0.45
C ALA A 128 0.70 -0.66 -1.41
N VAL A 129 0.11 0.08 -2.36
CA VAL A 129 0.89 0.92 -3.28
C VAL A 129 1.60 2.04 -2.53
N PRO A 130 2.95 2.12 -2.54
CA PRO A 130 3.68 3.13 -1.80
C PRO A 130 3.42 4.54 -2.35
N MET A 131 3.37 5.53 -1.46
CA MET A 131 3.20 6.95 -1.84
C MET A 131 4.36 7.50 -2.69
N LYS A 132 5.55 6.92 -2.58
CA LYS A 132 6.75 7.28 -3.35
C LYS A 132 7.43 6.03 -3.86
N PRO A 133 6.87 5.38 -4.90
CA PRO A 133 7.48 4.21 -5.50
C PRO A 133 8.82 4.57 -6.15
N LEU A 134 9.83 3.75 -5.92
CA LEU A 134 11.16 3.93 -6.49
C LEU A 134 11.59 2.63 -7.17
N CYS A 135 12.05 2.71 -8.42
CA CYS A 135 12.57 1.54 -9.15
C CYS A 135 13.81 0.93 -8.44
N ARG A 136 14.55 1.75 -7.70
CA ARG A 136 15.67 1.36 -6.83
C ARG A 136 15.95 2.47 -5.81
N PRO A 137 16.50 2.16 -4.62
CA PRO A 137 16.75 3.14 -3.57
C PRO A 137 17.69 4.28 -3.98
N ASP A 138 18.67 3.97 -4.84
CA ASP A 138 19.69 4.89 -5.37
C ASP A 138 19.31 5.54 -6.70
N CYS A 139 18.03 5.48 -7.11
CA CYS A 139 17.55 6.10 -8.34
C CYS A 139 17.92 7.59 -8.38
N ARG A 140 18.64 7.99 -9.42
CA ARG A 140 19.12 9.38 -9.61
C ARG A 140 18.05 10.30 -10.18
N GLY A 141 16.97 9.73 -10.73
CA GLY A 141 15.87 10.50 -11.31
C GLY A 141 16.21 11.16 -12.64
N LEU A 142 15.39 12.15 -13.00
CA LEU A 142 15.55 12.97 -14.17
C LEU A 142 16.35 14.23 -13.85
N CYS A 143 17.10 14.74 -14.84
CA CYS A 143 17.73 16.05 -14.74
C CYS A 143 16.66 17.15 -14.68
N ALA A 144 16.73 18.04 -13.68
CA ALA A 144 15.78 19.13 -13.50
C ALA A 144 15.75 20.14 -14.67
N ARG A 145 16.82 20.22 -15.48
CA ARG A 145 16.92 21.15 -16.62
C ARG A 145 16.51 20.54 -17.94
N CYS A 146 16.98 19.35 -18.27
CA CYS A 146 16.80 18.76 -19.61
C CYS A 146 15.93 17.49 -19.61
N GLY A 147 15.51 16.98 -18.43
CA GLY A 147 14.66 15.80 -18.35
C GLY A 147 15.34 14.47 -18.67
N VAL A 148 16.66 14.44 -18.97
CA VAL A 148 17.35 13.19 -19.25
C VAL A 148 17.41 12.30 -18.00
N ASP A 149 17.26 10.99 -18.19
CA ASP A 149 17.41 10.02 -17.09
C ASP A 149 18.84 9.91 -16.63
N LEU A 150 19.12 10.42 -15.42
CA LEU A 150 20.44 10.41 -14.80
C LEU A 150 20.92 9.01 -14.39
N ASN A 151 20.06 8.01 -14.45
CA ASN A 151 20.44 6.62 -14.24
C ASN A 151 21.20 6.06 -15.45
N SER A 152 20.94 6.60 -16.64
CA SER A 152 21.60 6.19 -17.89
C SER A 152 22.96 6.87 -18.09
N GLY A 153 23.21 7.98 -17.37
CA GLY A 153 24.47 8.70 -17.46
C GLY A 153 24.37 10.15 -16.98
N PRO A 154 25.49 10.88 -16.91
CA PRO A 154 25.48 12.31 -16.59
C PRO A 154 24.90 13.12 -17.75
N CYS A 155 24.20 14.21 -17.46
CA CYS A 155 23.80 15.19 -18.46
C CYS A 155 24.90 16.25 -18.66
N ALA A 156 24.84 16.97 -19.78
CA ALA A 156 25.76 18.08 -20.09
C ALA A 156 25.33 19.43 -19.49
N CYS A 157 24.29 19.47 -18.68
CA CYS A 157 23.79 20.68 -18.03
C CYS A 157 24.79 21.14 -16.95
N GLU A 158 24.99 22.44 -16.85
CA GLU A 158 25.72 23.04 -15.72
C GLU A 158 24.94 22.77 -14.41
N PRO A 159 25.66 22.49 -13.30
CA PRO A 159 25.04 22.32 -12.00
C PRO A 159 24.26 23.58 -11.61
N GLU A 160 23.10 23.38 -11.01
CA GLU A 160 22.26 24.49 -10.57
C GLU A 160 22.97 25.28 -9.47
N THR A 161 23.15 26.58 -9.67
CA THR A 161 23.66 27.47 -8.62
C THR A 161 22.62 27.61 -7.53
N THR A 162 23.00 27.37 -6.29
CA THR A 162 22.10 27.52 -5.13
C THR A 162 21.53 28.95 -5.12
N ASP A 163 20.21 29.08 -5.01
CA ASP A 163 19.54 30.37 -4.88
C ASP A 163 20.18 31.16 -3.70
N PRO A 164 20.64 32.42 -3.94
CA PRO A 164 21.29 33.24 -2.89
C PRO A 164 20.47 33.36 -1.60
N ARG A 165 19.15 33.28 -1.67
CA ARG A 165 18.25 33.30 -0.49
C ARG A 165 18.51 32.15 0.49
N TRP A 166 19.02 31.04 0.02
CA TRP A 166 19.33 29.86 0.84
C TRP A 166 20.77 29.82 1.35
N GLU A 167 21.58 30.84 1.01
CA GLU A 167 23.01 30.88 1.39
C GLU A 167 23.22 30.89 2.90
N ALA A 168 22.35 31.57 3.64
CA ALA A 168 22.35 31.58 5.10
C ALA A 168 22.22 30.18 5.73
N LEU A 169 21.58 29.23 5.05
CA LEU A 169 21.42 27.84 5.54
C LEU A 169 22.68 26.99 5.41
N LYS A 170 23.68 27.45 4.65
CA LYS A 170 24.97 26.72 4.53
C LYS A 170 25.68 26.62 5.88
N VAL A 171 25.50 27.62 6.76
CA VAL A 171 26.07 27.63 8.12
C VAL A 171 25.50 26.50 8.99
N LEU A 172 24.21 26.18 8.87
CA LEU A 172 23.59 25.07 9.61
C LEU A 172 24.12 23.72 9.17
N ARG A 173 24.47 23.56 7.90
CA ARG A 173 25.02 22.32 7.34
C ARG A 173 26.46 22.05 7.79
N SER A 174 27.29 23.09 7.96
CA SER A 174 28.65 23.00 8.49
C SER A 174 28.67 22.65 9.99
N SER A 175 27.77 23.24 10.79
CA SER A 175 27.68 22.95 12.22
C SER A 175 27.19 21.50 12.53
N GLN A 176 26.38 20.90 11.67
CA GLN A 176 25.97 19.50 11.83
C GLN A 176 27.10 18.51 11.48
N ALA A 177 27.98 18.86 10.55
CA ALA A 177 29.13 18.02 10.18
C ALA A 177 30.18 17.96 11.33
N GLU A 178 30.34 19.04 12.09
CA GLU A 178 31.26 19.09 13.26
C GLU A 178 30.67 18.38 14.48
N GLY A 179 29.34 18.43 14.70
CA GLY A 179 28.66 17.75 15.79
C GLY A 179 28.64 16.21 15.67
N ALA A 180 28.62 15.67 14.46
CA ALA A 180 28.63 14.23 14.22
C ALA A 180 29.98 13.55 14.52
N ALA A 181 31.08 14.31 14.59
CA ALA A 181 32.42 13.79 14.89
C ALA A 181 32.66 13.56 16.41
N SER A 182 31.85 14.15 17.29
CA SER A 182 32.08 14.15 18.76
C SER A 182 31.34 13.08 19.55
N HIS A 183 30.48 12.24 18.93
CA HIS A 183 29.69 11.25 19.70
C HIS A 183 30.16 9.82 19.50
N LYS A 184 31.47 9.57 19.71
CA LYS A 184 31.95 8.21 20.00
C LYS A 184 31.74 7.90 21.49
N ILE A 185 30.57 7.36 21.82
CA ILE A 185 30.33 6.81 23.15
C ILE A 185 31.22 5.57 23.32
N SER A 186 32.18 5.70 24.21
CA SER A 186 33.02 4.62 24.72
C SER A 186 32.14 3.61 25.47
N LYS A 187 31.82 2.46 24.86
CA LYS A 187 31.38 1.29 25.63
C LYS A 187 32.61 0.62 26.24
N LYS A 188 32.79 0.81 27.52
CA LYS A 188 33.66 0.00 28.35
C LYS A 188 32.80 -0.88 29.28
N VAL A 189 32.97 -2.19 29.13
CA VAL A 189 32.66 -3.32 30.02
C VAL A 189 31.22 -3.55 30.41
#